data_04587c208d0e7ddd5bc942382b50dfdd
#
_entry.id   04587c208d0e7ddd5bc942382b50dfdd
#
_cell.length_a   1.000
_cell.length_b   1.000
_cell.length_c   1.000
_cell.angle_alpha   90.00
_cell.angle_beta   90.00
_cell.angle_gamma   90.00
#
_symmetry.space_group_name_H-M   'P 1'
#
loop_
_entity.id
_entity.type
_entity.pdbx_description
1 polymer ?
#
loop_
_entity_poly.entity_id
_entity_poly.type
_entity_poly.pdbx_seq_one_letter_code
_entity_poly.pdbx_strand_id
1 'polypeptide(L)'
;MFIIRLVHALASLLAVYYCYRIARLFSIRKVGLAVGLCVAVLWFMPFVSVRNFAENVSAILLLAGFYRLAKYDPKKFKFADDLFTGFLMAIGFSISYHSGVFIFGVFLSMVIRGNHRRAIYYLLGALVSVMAFEGLGGLILFHEPFYMISEYAQAITSGRLSTSGSSNIYMYASILILMFLFPWGIAAFYGFIRSWKKYFMIFFPVCFYIVIHYIIPYKQERFMLNILPFYLILVVAGLYNFKRNSAAYIKHQTFSRWVVLSFAIVNVPLLLIASTAYMRRPQVESMLFLSKYRQTVKSIFVDDSGKSSSKSFPPFYFGGRLIQYTYNKQSEPDSSIIKCYETGESDVRSLFSRNYFVGMSDTLLPSFVFFYGDYDLQQRTEAVQQIFPDLTYVTKISPSLCDRVIQYFNKSNLNPPVYIYSTAGD
;
A
#
# COMPACT_ATOMS: atom_id res chain seq x y z
N MET A 1 13.53 3.02 11.39
CA MET A 1 12.08 2.77 11.22
C MET A 1 11.18 3.79 11.91
N PHE A 2 11.42 4.12 13.18
CA PHE A 2 10.59 5.09 13.90
C PHE A 2 10.50 6.45 13.18
N ILE A 3 11.63 7.02 12.80
CA ILE A 3 11.70 8.33 12.10
C ILE A 3 10.90 8.32 10.79
N ILE A 4 11.04 7.28 9.97
CA ILE A 4 10.30 7.17 8.70
C ILE A 4 8.79 7.14 8.96
N ARG A 5 8.35 6.34 9.93
CA ARG A 5 6.93 6.27 10.30
C ARG A 5 6.43 7.60 10.86
N LEU A 6 7.25 8.31 11.65
CA LEU A 6 6.92 9.62 12.17
C LEU A 6 6.75 10.64 11.04
N VAL A 7 7.66 10.66 10.06
CA VAL A 7 7.55 11.52 8.88
C VAL A 7 6.26 11.23 8.10
N HIS A 8 5.93 9.96 7.86
CA HIS A 8 4.67 9.59 7.20
C HIS A 8 3.44 9.98 8.03
N ALA A 9 3.49 9.79 9.36
CA ALA A 9 2.41 10.22 10.25
C ALA A 9 2.18 11.74 10.18
N LEU A 10 3.25 12.53 10.24
CA LEU A 10 3.15 13.99 10.12
C LEU A 10 2.66 14.41 8.73
N ALA A 11 3.16 13.78 7.67
CA ALA A 11 2.70 14.04 6.31
C ALA A 11 1.19 13.70 6.15
N SER A 12 0.70 12.65 6.79
CA SER A 12 -0.71 12.27 6.73
C SER A 12 -1.66 13.31 7.34
N LEU A 13 -1.18 14.16 8.25
CA LEU A 13 -1.96 15.29 8.78
C LEU A 13 -2.30 16.30 7.68
N LEU A 14 -1.46 16.41 6.64
CA LEU A 14 -1.76 17.22 5.46
C LEU A 14 -2.96 16.65 4.69
N ALA A 15 -3.09 15.33 4.60
CA ALA A 15 -4.25 14.71 3.98
C ALA A 15 -5.54 15.05 4.74
N VAL A 16 -5.52 14.95 6.09
CA VAL A 16 -6.64 15.37 6.95
C VAL A 16 -6.98 16.86 6.74
N TYR A 17 -5.96 17.71 6.73
CA TYR A 17 -6.13 19.15 6.51
C TYR A 17 -6.75 19.46 5.16
N TYR A 18 -6.22 18.90 4.06
CA TYR A 18 -6.75 19.17 2.73
C TYR A 18 -8.15 18.59 2.55
N CYS A 19 -8.44 17.40 3.06
CA CYS A 19 -9.79 16.84 3.02
C CYS A 19 -10.80 17.73 3.75
N TYR A 20 -10.46 18.23 4.94
CA TYR A 20 -11.26 19.21 5.66
C TYR A 20 -11.48 20.48 4.82
N ARG A 21 -10.41 21.04 4.23
CA ARG A 21 -10.47 22.28 3.43
C ARG A 21 -11.29 22.09 2.16
N ILE A 22 -11.11 21.00 1.43
CA ILE A 22 -11.87 20.68 0.21
C ILE A 22 -13.35 20.54 0.56
N ALA A 23 -13.69 19.77 1.59
CA ALA A 23 -15.07 19.59 2.00
C ALA A 23 -15.73 20.91 2.41
N ARG A 24 -14.98 21.85 3.03
CA ARG A 24 -15.46 23.20 3.36
C ARG A 24 -15.74 24.07 2.15
N LEU A 25 -15.01 23.92 1.04
CA LEU A 25 -15.27 24.70 -0.18
C LEU A 25 -16.63 24.34 -0.80
N PHE A 26 -17.04 23.11 -0.67
CA PHE A 26 -18.28 22.61 -1.26
C PHE A 26 -19.45 22.50 -0.27
N SER A 27 -19.20 22.66 1.04
CA SER A 27 -20.20 22.44 2.07
C SER A 27 -19.92 23.29 3.33
N ILE A 28 -20.70 23.07 4.39
CA ILE A 28 -20.57 23.80 5.65
C ILE A 28 -19.41 23.26 6.51
N ARG A 29 -18.99 24.06 7.51
CA ARG A 29 -17.90 23.72 8.44
C ARG A 29 -18.09 22.36 9.13
N LYS A 30 -19.34 21.99 9.50
CA LYS A 30 -19.63 20.70 10.15
C LYS A 30 -19.31 19.52 9.25
N VAL A 31 -19.53 19.62 7.93
CA VAL A 31 -19.17 18.57 6.96
C VAL A 31 -17.66 18.46 6.83
N GLY A 32 -16.96 19.61 6.76
CA GLY A 32 -15.50 19.60 6.75
C GLY A 32 -14.91 18.89 7.97
N LEU A 33 -15.41 19.22 9.18
CA LEU A 33 -14.96 18.56 10.41
C LEU A 33 -15.25 17.05 10.40
N ALA A 34 -16.43 16.64 9.93
CA ALA A 34 -16.78 15.22 9.83
C ALA A 34 -15.88 14.47 8.85
N VAL A 35 -15.55 15.08 7.68
CA VAL A 35 -14.60 14.52 6.72
C VAL A 35 -13.21 14.42 7.32
N GLY A 36 -12.70 15.49 7.92
CA GLY A 36 -11.38 15.49 8.57
C GLY A 36 -11.28 14.43 9.65
N LEU A 37 -12.30 14.32 10.51
CA LEU A 37 -12.38 13.29 11.54
C LEU A 37 -12.42 11.88 10.93
N CYS A 38 -13.22 11.67 9.89
CA CYS A 38 -13.30 10.37 9.21
C CYS A 38 -11.92 9.97 8.64
N VAL A 39 -11.21 10.87 7.97
CA VAL A 39 -9.86 10.60 7.45
C VAL A 39 -8.85 10.37 8.57
N ALA A 40 -9.00 11.02 9.72
CA ALA A 40 -8.08 10.88 10.85
C ALA A 40 -8.27 9.59 11.65
N VAL A 41 -9.53 9.14 11.87
CA VAL A 41 -9.83 8.08 12.84
C VAL A 41 -10.67 6.92 12.30
N LEU A 42 -10.88 6.82 10.99
CA LEU A 42 -11.44 5.60 10.42
C LEU A 42 -10.47 4.44 10.70
N TRP A 43 -10.95 3.33 11.21
CA TRP A 43 -10.19 2.29 11.90
C TRP A 43 -8.88 1.86 11.22
N PHE A 44 -8.80 1.84 9.90
CA PHE A 44 -7.60 1.45 9.14
C PHE A 44 -6.74 2.65 8.70
N MET A 45 -7.27 3.90 8.68
CA MET A 45 -6.56 5.07 8.17
C MET A 45 -5.24 5.37 8.89
N PRO A 46 -5.17 5.43 10.23
CA PRO A 46 -3.89 5.64 10.93
C PRO A 46 -2.88 4.52 10.67
N PHE A 47 -3.36 3.28 10.57
CA PHE A 47 -2.52 2.14 10.24
C PHE A 47 -1.86 2.27 8.86
N VAL A 48 -2.63 2.67 7.85
CA VAL A 48 -2.14 2.83 6.47
C VAL A 48 -1.26 4.06 6.35
N SER A 49 -1.62 5.15 7.02
CA SER A 49 -0.94 6.45 6.94
C SER A 49 0.51 6.44 7.39
N VAL A 50 0.87 5.58 8.35
CA VAL A 50 2.25 5.47 8.86
C VAL A 50 3.12 4.52 8.04
N ARG A 51 2.54 3.87 7.03
CA ARG A 51 3.28 2.95 6.16
C ARG A 51 3.88 3.68 4.98
N ASN A 52 5.08 3.23 4.58
CA ASN A 52 5.78 3.76 3.41
C ASN A 52 5.13 3.24 2.12
N PHE A 53 3.93 3.74 1.83
CA PHE A 53 3.26 3.51 0.55
C PHE A 53 3.39 4.76 -0.32
N ALA A 54 3.88 4.59 -1.53
CA ALA A 54 3.97 5.65 -2.53
C ALA A 54 2.60 6.32 -2.78
N GLU A 55 1.55 5.54 -2.74
CA GLU A 55 0.17 5.98 -2.91
C GLU A 55 -0.29 6.98 -1.84
N ASN A 56 0.17 6.82 -0.59
CA ASN A 56 -0.17 7.77 0.49
C ASN A 56 0.46 9.15 0.24
N VAL A 57 1.72 9.18 -0.18
CA VAL A 57 2.43 10.43 -0.47
C VAL A 57 1.83 11.10 -1.72
N SER A 58 1.57 10.32 -2.76
CA SER A 58 0.90 10.78 -3.97
C SER A 58 -0.47 11.39 -3.67
N ALA A 59 -1.29 10.72 -2.83
CA ALA A 59 -2.61 11.22 -2.45
C ALA A 59 -2.57 12.61 -1.81
N ILE A 60 -1.53 12.93 -1.01
CA ILE A 60 -1.37 14.26 -0.41
C ILE A 60 -1.17 15.32 -1.50
N LEU A 61 -0.34 15.04 -2.50
CA LEU A 61 -0.08 15.95 -3.62
C LEU A 61 -1.33 16.15 -4.49
N LEU A 62 -2.07 15.05 -4.75
CA LEU A 62 -3.36 15.10 -5.43
C LEU A 62 -4.37 15.99 -4.68
N LEU A 63 -4.46 15.83 -3.35
CA LEU A 63 -5.34 16.64 -2.51
C LEU A 63 -4.92 18.12 -2.49
N ALA A 64 -3.63 18.40 -2.37
CA ALA A 64 -3.10 19.76 -2.40
C ALA A 64 -3.39 20.46 -3.74
N GLY A 65 -3.13 19.78 -4.85
CA GLY A 65 -3.43 20.28 -6.20
C GLY A 65 -4.93 20.46 -6.39
N PHE A 66 -5.75 19.48 -6.00
CA PHE A 66 -7.19 19.58 -6.12
C PHE A 66 -7.79 20.71 -5.26
N TYR A 67 -7.28 20.92 -4.05
CA TYR A 67 -7.69 22.04 -3.19
C TYR A 67 -7.41 23.37 -3.88
N ARG A 68 -6.24 23.54 -4.53
CA ARG A 68 -5.91 24.73 -5.31
C ARG A 68 -6.91 24.92 -6.44
N LEU A 69 -7.13 23.86 -7.24
CA LEU A 69 -8.08 23.89 -8.36
C LEU A 69 -9.49 24.31 -7.93
N ALA A 70 -9.97 23.77 -6.81
CA ALA A 70 -11.31 24.01 -6.30
C ALA A 70 -11.48 25.38 -5.63
N LYS A 71 -10.40 25.97 -5.10
CA LYS A 71 -10.41 27.26 -4.39
C LYS A 71 -10.55 28.44 -5.34
N TYR A 72 -9.99 28.33 -6.55
CA TYR A 72 -9.99 29.45 -7.49
C TYR A 72 -11.35 29.67 -8.14
N ASP A 73 -11.76 30.95 -8.20
CA ASP A 73 -12.95 31.39 -8.94
C ASP A 73 -12.71 31.21 -10.46
N PRO A 74 -13.55 30.45 -11.16
CA PRO A 74 -13.43 30.26 -12.60
C PRO A 74 -13.42 31.61 -13.39
N LYS A 75 -14.00 32.66 -12.83
CA LYS A 75 -14.06 34.00 -13.44
C LYS A 75 -12.74 34.78 -13.32
N LYS A 76 -11.88 34.39 -12.34
CA LYS A 76 -10.56 35.01 -12.10
C LYS A 76 -9.44 34.13 -12.62
N PHE A 77 -9.51 33.81 -13.92
CA PHE A 77 -8.54 32.92 -14.54
C PHE A 77 -7.12 33.50 -14.46
N LYS A 78 -6.21 32.70 -13.91
CA LYS A 78 -4.77 32.91 -13.94
C LYS A 78 -4.11 31.64 -14.44
N PHE A 79 -3.52 31.70 -15.64
CA PHE A 79 -2.90 30.53 -16.27
C PHE A 79 -1.84 29.85 -15.38
N ALA A 80 -1.06 30.65 -14.64
CA ALA A 80 -0.01 30.16 -13.76
C ALA A 80 -0.56 29.28 -12.61
N ASP A 81 -1.77 29.54 -12.13
CA ASP A 81 -2.37 28.76 -11.04
C ASP A 81 -2.80 27.38 -11.53
N ASP A 82 -3.39 27.27 -12.72
CA ASP A 82 -3.79 25.99 -13.30
C ASP A 82 -2.56 25.19 -13.76
N LEU A 83 -1.55 25.86 -14.34
CA LEU A 83 -0.27 25.24 -14.69
C LEU A 83 0.43 24.68 -13.46
N PHE A 84 0.58 25.46 -12.39
CA PHE A 84 1.19 24.99 -11.16
C PHE A 84 0.37 23.87 -10.51
N THR A 85 -0.95 23.89 -10.61
CA THR A 85 -1.81 22.84 -10.09
C THR A 85 -1.59 21.53 -10.83
N GLY A 86 -1.51 21.55 -12.15
CA GLY A 86 -1.17 20.38 -12.96
C GLY A 86 0.23 19.84 -12.62
N PHE A 87 1.20 20.75 -12.54
CA PHE A 87 2.57 20.41 -12.14
C PHE A 87 2.62 19.71 -10.79
N LEU A 88 1.97 20.29 -9.76
CA LEU A 88 1.95 19.72 -8.41
C LEU A 88 1.31 18.33 -8.35
N MET A 89 0.19 18.15 -9.05
CA MET A 89 -0.49 16.84 -9.07
C MET A 89 0.35 15.79 -9.81
N ALA A 90 1.06 16.19 -10.88
CA ALA A 90 1.88 15.26 -11.65
C ALA A 90 3.21 14.88 -10.95
N ILE A 91 3.69 15.63 -9.94
CA ILE A 91 4.69 15.10 -9.01
C ILE A 91 4.13 13.84 -8.31
N GLY A 92 2.84 13.85 -7.95
CA GLY A 92 2.17 12.66 -7.41
C GLY A 92 2.19 11.47 -8.38
N PHE A 93 2.11 11.72 -9.69
CA PHE A 93 2.26 10.68 -10.72
C PHE A 93 3.65 10.05 -10.71
N SER A 94 4.71 10.84 -10.65
CA SER A 94 6.08 10.30 -10.58
C SER A 94 6.36 9.50 -9.30
N ILE A 95 5.59 9.74 -8.23
CA ILE A 95 5.65 8.92 -7.01
C ILE A 95 4.82 7.63 -7.14
N SER A 96 3.65 7.72 -7.79
CA SER A 96 2.73 6.58 -8.00
C SER A 96 2.04 6.72 -9.35
N TYR A 97 2.44 5.92 -10.33
CA TYR A 97 1.91 5.97 -11.71
C TYR A 97 0.39 5.80 -11.79
N HIS A 98 -0.19 5.08 -10.85
CA HIS A 98 -1.65 4.90 -10.77
C HIS A 98 -2.39 6.23 -10.62
N SER A 99 -1.79 7.22 -9.96
CA SER A 99 -2.40 8.55 -9.79
C SER A 99 -2.64 9.29 -11.09
N GLY A 100 -1.92 8.95 -12.16
CA GLY A 100 -2.11 9.51 -13.49
C GLY A 100 -3.53 9.36 -14.02
N VAL A 101 -4.19 8.25 -13.68
CA VAL A 101 -5.60 8.02 -14.05
C VAL A 101 -6.51 9.05 -13.36
N PHE A 102 -6.28 9.37 -12.09
CA PHE A 102 -7.04 10.40 -11.40
C PHE A 102 -6.77 11.80 -11.97
N ILE A 103 -5.49 12.12 -12.24
CA ILE A 103 -5.07 13.40 -12.84
C ILE A 103 -5.75 13.60 -14.18
N PHE A 104 -5.77 12.57 -15.03
CA PHE A 104 -6.45 12.60 -16.32
C PHE A 104 -7.98 12.70 -16.15
N GLY A 105 -8.55 12.04 -15.16
CA GLY A 105 -9.96 12.18 -14.78
C GLY A 105 -10.33 13.62 -14.39
N VAL A 106 -9.45 14.32 -13.65
CA VAL A 106 -9.63 15.75 -13.32
C VAL A 106 -9.62 16.59 -14.60
N PHE A 107 -8.66 16.37 -15.50
CA PHE A 107 -8.61 17.04 -16.82
C PHE A 107 -9.93 16.85 -17.58
N LEU A 108 -10.41 15.61 -17.73
CA LEU A 108 -11.65 15.31 -18.41
C LEU A 108 -12.86 16.00 -17.72
N SER A 109 -12.90 16.03 -16.41
CA SER A 109 -13.98 16.69 -15.68
C SER A 109 -14.03 18.20 -15.94
N MET A 110 -12.86 18.84 -16.13
CA MET A 110 -12.77 20.25 -16.53
C MET A 110 -13.27 20.47 -17.96
N VAL A 111 -12.90 19.60 -18.89
CA VAL A 111 -13.35 19.63 -20.29
C VAL A 111 -14.87 19.46 -20.37
N ILE A 112 -15.44 18.46 -19.69
CA ILE A 112 -16.90 18.20 -19.65
C ILE A 112 -17.65 19.40 -19.08
N ARG A 113 -17.06 20.15 -18.16
CA ARG A 113 -17.64 21.37 -17.59
C ARG A 113 -17.44 22.63 -18.46
N GLY A 114 -16.85 22.50 -19.63
CA GLY A 114 -16.60 23.63 -20.54
C GLY A 114 -15.42 24.51 -20.12
N ASN A 115 -14.62 24.13 -19.17
CA ASN A 115 -13.45 24.88 -18.69
C ASN A 115 -12.20 24.57 -19.54
N HIS A 116 -12.30 24.58 -20.86
CA HIS A 116 -11.25 24.12 -21.79
C HIS A 116 -9.91 24.83 -21.61
N ARG A 117 -9.92 26.17 -21.44
CA ARG A 117 -8.68 26.94 -21.24
C ARG A 117 -7.94 26.47 -19.97
N ARG A 118 -8.64 26.33 -18.86
CA ARG A 118 -8.08 25.84 -17.60
C ARG A 118 -7.55 24.41 -17.74
N ALA A 119 -8.30 23.55 -18.44
CA ALA A 119 -7.90 22.17 -18.69
C ALA A 119 -6.58 22.09 -19.46
N ILE A 120 -6.39 22.95 -20.49
CA ILE A 120 -5.15 22.99 -21.28
C ILE A 120 -3.96 23.39 -20.40
N TYR A 121 -4.05 24.48 -19.63
CA TYR A 121 -2.93 24.91 -18.76
C TYR A 121 -2.63 23.89 -17.64
N TYR A 122 -3.67 23.28 -17.10
CA TYR A 122 -3.52 22.17 -16.14
C TYR A 122 -2.75 21.00 -16.78
N LEU A 123 -3.12 20.58 -17.98
CA LEU A 123 -2.44 19.50 -18.71
C LEU A 123 -1.00 19.87 -19.05
N LEU A 124 -0.74 21.11 -19.51
CA LEU A 124 0.61 21.61 -19.78
C LEU A 124 1.48 21.56 -18.52
N GLY A 125 0.94 21.98 -17.37
CA GLY A 125 1.65 21.88 -16.09
C GLY A 125 1.99 20.43 -15.72
N ALA A 126 1.05 19.52 -15.93
CA ALA A 126 1.28 18.10 -15.71
C ALA A 126 2.38 17.54 -16.63
N LEU A 127 2.36 17.89 -17.92
CA LEU A 127 3.39 17.48 -18.87
C LEU A 127 4.78 18.02 -18.49
N VAL A 128 4.87 19.30 -18.09
CA VAL A 128 6.13 19.89 -17.62
C VAL A 128 6.70 19.11 -16.42
N SER A 129 5.85 18.72 -15.48
CA SER A 129 6.26 17.90 -14.32
C SER A 129 6.77 16.53 -14.76
N VAL A 130 6.07 15.84 -15.65
CA VAL A 130 6.49 14.52 -16.17
C VAL A 130 7.82 14.64 -16.93
N MET A 131 7.98 15.66 -17.76
CA MET A 131 9.27 15.90 -18.46
C MET A 131 10.40 16.16 -17.48
N ALA A 132 10.14 16.91 -16.40
CA ALA A 132 11.16 17.21 -15.39
C ALA A 132 11.55 15.98 -14.54
N PHE A 133 10.57 15.25 -14.01
CA PHE A 133 10.84 14.17 -13.05
C PHE A 133 11.12 12.83 -13.74
N GLU A 134 10.36 12.46 -14.76
CA GLU A 134 10.56 11.19 -15.47
C GLU A 134 11.54 11.33 -16.64
N GLY A 135 11.46 12.44 -17.40
CA GLY A 135 12.36 12.67 -18.52
C GLY A 135 13.77 12.99 -18.07
N LEU A 136 13.97 14.15 -17.42
CA LEU A 136 15.30 14.59 -16.94
C LEU A 136 15.79 13.73 -15.77
N GLY A 137 14.91 13.37 -14.82
CA GLY A 137 15.26 12.49 -13.70
C GLY A 137 15.72 11.11 -14.18
N GLY A 138 15.02 10.52 -15.15
CA GLY A 138 15.41 9.25 -15.79
C GLY A 138 16.78 9.35 -16.48
N LEU A 139 17.01 10.45 -17.21
CA LEU A 139 18.29 10.69 -17.89
C LEU A 139 19.46 10.81 -16.90
N ILE A 140 19.26 11.52 -15.79
CA ILE A 140 20.33 11.73 -14.78
C ILE A 140 20.61 10.43 -14.00
N LEU A 141 19.60 9.68 -13.61
CA LEU A 141 19.75 8.53 -12.72
C LEU A 141 20.03 7.23 -13.47
N PHE A 142 19.46 7.06 -14.67
CA PHE A 142 19.51 5.80 -15.43
C PHE A 142 20.13 5.95 -16.82
N HIS A 143 20.59 7.17 -17.19
CA HIS A 143 21.12 7.51 -18.52
C HIS A 143 20.12 7.34 -19.67
N GLU A 144 18.83 7.11 -19.34
CA GLU A 144 17.74 6.95 -20.31
C GLU A 144 16.51 7.77 -19.86
N PRO A 145 15.98 8.67 -20.74
CA PRO A 145 14.79 9.42 -20.40
C PRO A 145 13.59 8.47 -20.30
N PHE A 146 12.70 8.72 -19.36
CA PHE A 146 11.48 7.92 -19.11
C PHE A 146 11.72 6.44 -18.79
N TYR A 147 12.94 6.07 -18.37
CA TYR A 147 13.31 4.69 -18.05
C TYR A 147 12.30 4.01 -17.11
N MET A 148 11.94 4.66 -16.00
CA MET A 148 11.04 4.09 -15.00
C MET A 148 9.62 3.85 -15.53
N ILE A 149 9.09 4.77 -16.36
CA ILE A 149 7.77 4.59 -17.00
C ILE A 149 7.82 3.43 -18.00
N SER A 150 8.87 3.33 -18.80
CA SER A 150 9.03 2.26 -19.80
C SER A 150 9.14 0.89 -19.14
N GLU A 151 9.95 0.75 -18.09
CA GLU A 151 10.06 -0.47 -17.29
C GLU A 151 8.73 -0.86 -16.64
N TYR A 152 8.02 0.12 -16.09
CA TYR A 152 6.70 -0.14 -15.49
C TYR A 152 5.67 -0.59 -16.55
N ALA A 153 5.65 0.05 -17.71
CA ALA A 153 4.78 -0.33 -18.83
C ALA A 153 5.11 -1.75 -19.35
N GLN A 154 6.40 -2.07 -19.51
CA GLN A 154 6.85 -3.40 -19.89
C GLN A 154 6.47 -4.46 -18.83
N ALA A 155 6.61 -4.16 -17.56
CA ALA A 155 6.25 -5.08 -16.48
C ALA A 155 4.73 -5.41 -16.46
N ILE A 156 3.87 -4.43 -16.83
CA ILE A 156 2.43 -4.67 -16.99
C ILE A 156 2.16 -5.51 -18.23
N THR A 157 2.72 -5.13 -19.38
CA THR A 157 2.41 -5.78 -20.68
C THR A 157 2.97 -7.19 -20.78
N SER A 158 4.14 -7.45 -20.18
CA SER A 158 4.76 -8.78 -20.11
C SER A 158 4.10 -9.72 -19.09
N GLY A 159 3.14 -9.24 -18.32
CA GLY A 159 2.48 -10.04 -17.28
C GLY A 159 3.35 -10.32 -16.04
N ARG A 160 4.58 -9.80 -15.96
CA ARG A 160 5.48 -9.98 -14.80
C ARG A 160 4.83 -9.57 -13.47
N LEU A 161 3.95 -8.57 -13.48
CA LEU A 161 3.22 -8.11 -12.31
C LEU A 161 1.95 -8.90 -12.04
N SER A 162 1.34 -9.54 -13.05
CA SER A 162 0.06 -10.24 -12.90
C SER A 162 0.13 -11.47 -12.01
N THR A 163 1.30 -12.09 -11.88
CA THR A 163 1.54 -13.26 -11.02
C THR A 163 1.47 -12.92 -9.52
N SER A 164 1.62 -11.64 -9.18
CA SER A 164 1.67 -11.15 -7.79
C SER A 164 0.37 -10.48 -7.31
N GLY A 165 -0.60 -10.26 -8.19
CA GLY A 165 -1.85 -9.53 -7.89
C GLY A 165 -3.09 -10.41 -7.93
N SER A 166 -4.14 -10.00 -7.17
CA SER A 166 -5.45 -10.65 -7.24
C SER A 166 -6.14 -10.35 -8.57
N SER A 167 -6.59 -11.39 -9.25
CA SER A 167 -7.40 -11.27 -10.47
C SER A 167 -8.89 -11.06 -10.20
N ASN A 168 -9.32 -11.01 -8.91
CA ASN A 168 -10.74 -10.89 -8.58
C ASN A 168 -11.29 -9.54 -9.03
N ILE A 169 -12.23 -9.60 -9.96
CA ILE A 169 -12.87 -8.43 -10.58
C ILE A 169 -13.63 -7.57 -9.55
N TYR A 170 -14.17 -8.16 -8.50
CA TYR A 170 -14.95 -7.46 -7.48
C TYR A 170 -14.10 -6.84 -6.36
N MET A 171 -12.79 -7.01 -6.38
CA MET A 171 -11.91 -6.63 -5.27
C MET A 171 -12.06 -5.16 -4.87
N TYR A 172 -12.04 -4.22 -5.82
CA TYR A 172 -12.10 -2.79 -5.49
C TYR A 172 -13.48 -2.36 -4.98
N ALA A 173 -14.55 -2.89 -5.56
CA ALA A 173 -15.90 -2.63 -5.06
C ALA A 173 -16.05 -3.17 -3.63
N SER A 174 -15.55 -4.38 -3.38
CA SER A 174 -15.56 -4.97 -2.04
C SER A 174 -14.76 -4.13 -1.04
N ILE A 175 -13.57 -3.66 -1.41
CA ILE A 175 -12.75 -2.80 -0.54
C ILE A 175 -13.51 -1.52 -0.17
N LEU A 176 -14.09 -0.80 -1.14
CA LEU A 176 -14.80 0.46 -0.91
C LEU A 176 -16.04 0.30 -0.02
N ILE A 177 -16.68 -0.86 -0.07
CA ILE A 177 -17.83 -1.17 0.80
C ILE A 177 -17.37 -1.68 2.16
N LEU A 178 -16.47 -2.67 2.18
CA LEU A 178 -16.07 -3.35 3.41
C LEU A 178 -15.22 -2.47 4.34
N MET A 179 -14.53 -1.43 3.82
CA MET A 179 -13.77 -0.52 4.67
C MET A 179 -14.64 0.20 5.71
N PHE A 180 -15.92 0.39 5.44
CA PHE A 180 -16.88 0.92 6.42
C PHE A 180 -17.59 -0.19 7.22
N LEU A 181 -17.27 -1.45 6.95
CA LEU A 181 -17.92 -2.63 7.53
C LEU A 181 -19.40 -2.76 7.10
N PHE A 182 -19.90 -3.97 7.14
CA PHE A 182 -21.32 -4.19 6.94
C PHE A 182 -22.08 -3.92 8.25
N PRO A 183 -23.23 -3.24 8.24
CA PRO A 183 -23.98 -2.70 7.09
C PRO A 183 -23.64 -1.25 6.69
N TRP A 184 -22.74 -0.56 7.42
CA TRP A 184 -22.43 0.87 7.20
C TRP A 184 -21.80 1.13 5.83
N GLY A 185 -21.12 0.13 5.25
CA GLY A 185 -20.58 0.20 3.90
C GLY A 185 -21.63 0.47 2.83
N ILE A 186 -22.84 -0.08 2.98
CA ILE A 186 -23.97 0.20 2.07
C ILE A 186 -24.39 1.67 2.19
N ALA A 187 -24.50 2.18 3.41
CA ALA A 187 -24.82 3.58 3.64
C ALA A 187 -23.74 4.52 3.07
N ALA A 188 -22.47 4.15 3.22
CA ALA A 188 -21.33 4.88 2.66
C ALA A 188 -21.40 4.92 1.13
N PHE A 189 -21.62 3.78 0.49
CA PHE A 189 -21.78 3.69 -0.96
C PHE A 189 -22.97 4.48 -1.48
N TYR A 190 -24.11 4.44 -0.77
CA TYR A 190 -25.25 5.30 -1.07
C TYR A 190 -24.89 6.78 -0.99
N GLY A 191 -24.17 7.20 0.07
CA GLY A 191 -23.66 8.57 0.20
C GLY A 191 -22.74 8.97 -0.96
N PHE A 192 -21.84 8.08 -1.38
CA PHE A 192 -20.99 8.29 -2.55
C PHE A 192 -21.81 8.57 -3.79
N ILE A 193 -22.76 7.70 -4.14
CA ILE A 193 -23.60 7.90 -5.33
C ILE A 193 -24.40 9.20 -5.25
N ARG A 194 -24.97 9.55 -4.08
CA ARG A 194 -25.76 10.79 -3.92
C ARG A 194 -24.95 12.07 -4.10
N SER A 195 -23.63 11.98 -4.09
CA SER A 195 -22.72 13.12 -4.24
C SER A 195 -22.52 13.57 -5.70
N TRP A 196 -22.89 12.76 -6.71
CA TRP A 196 -22.50 12.89 -8.12
C TRP A 196 -22.81 14.26 -8.74
N LYS A 197 -24.02 14.83 -8.58
CA LYS A 197 -24.39 16.12 -9.19
C LYS A 197 -23.63 17.28 -8.58
N LYS A 198 -23.62 17.35 -7.24
CA LYS A 198 -23.08 18.50 -6.51
C LYS A 198 -21.55 18.52 -6.51
N TYR A 199 -20.93 17.37 -6.45
CA TYR A 199 -19.48 17.21 -6.32
C TYR A 199 -18.85 16.59 -7.58
N PHE A 200 -19.41 16.88 -8.76
CA PHE A 200 -19.00 16.28 -10.03
C PHE A 200 -17.48 16.32 -10.27
N MET A 201 -16.84 17.46 -9.96
CA MET A 201 -15.39 17.64 -10.14
C MET A 201 -14.53 16.69 -9.32
N ILE A 202 -15.07 16.11 -8.22
CA ILE A 202 -14.42 15.07 -7.43
C ILE A 202 -14.96 13.70 -7.83
N PHE A 203 -16.27 13.61 -8.01
CA PHE A 203 -16.97 12.35 -8.28
C PHE A 203 -16.51 11.70 -9.58
N PHE A 204 -16.45 12.48 -10.66
CA PHE A 204 -16.07 11.97 -11.98
C PHE A 204 -14.64 11.38 -11.98
N PRO A 205 -13.58 12.08 -11.50
CA PRO A 205 -12.23 11.50 -11.44
C PRO A 205 -12.13 10.25 -10.58
N VAL A 206 -12.87 10.18 -9.45
CA VAL A 206 -12.92 8.98 -8.60
C VAL A 206 -13.57 7.82 -9.34
N CYS A 207 -14.72 8.03 -9.98
CA CYS A 207 -15.37 6.99 -10.79
C CYS A 207 -14.48 6.55 -11.96
N PHE A 208 -13.89 7.50 -12.69
CA PHE A 208 -12.98 7.22 -13.79
C PHE A 208 -11.80 6.37 -13.34
N TYR A 209 -11.20 6.71 -12.19
CA TYR A 209 -10.12 5.93 -11.58
C TYR A 209 -10.55 4.48 -11.28
N ILE A 210 -11.70 4.31 -10.63
CA ILE A 210 -12.24 3.00 -10.27
C ILE A 210 -12.49 2.16 -11.53
N VAL A 211 -13.11 2.75 -12.56
CA VAL A 211 -13.42 2.04 -13.82
C VAL A 211 -12.15 1.59 -14.54
N ILE A 212 -11.15 2.47 -14.68
CA ILE A 212 -9.90 2.11 -15.34
C ILE A 212 -9.16 1.02 -14.57
N HIS A 213 -9.05 1.12 -13.24
CA HIS A 213 -8.40 0.07 -12.44
C HIS A 213 -9.20 -1.24 -12.38
N TYR A 214 -10.50 -1.19 -12.66
CA TYR A 214 -11.31 -2.39 -12.81
C TYR A 214 -10.94 -3.18 -14.08
N ILE A 215 -10.58 -2.47 -15.16
CA ILE A 215 -10.19 -3.05 -16.44
C ILE A 215 -8.77 -3.62 -16.39
N ILE A 216 -7.85 -2.97 -15.66
CA ILE A 216 -6.44 -3.40 -15.56
C ILE A 216 -6.34 -4.75 -14.84
N PRO A 217 -5.69 -5.78 -15.45
CA PRO A 217 -5.57 -7.12 -14.85
C PRO A 217 -4.82 -7.12 -13.51
N TYR A 218 -3.75 -6.35 -13.41
CA TYR A 218 -2.93 -6.23 -12.21
C TYR A 218 -3.63 -5.41 -11.13
N LYS A 219 -4.07 -6.06 -10.06
CA LYS A 219 -4.85 -5.45 -8.98
C LYS A 219 -4.15 -5.61 -7.62
N GLN A 220 -4.01 -4.49 -6.90
CA GLN A 220 -3.56 -4.48 -5.51
C GLN A 220 -4.45 -3.53 -4.69
N GLU A 221 -4.71 -3.88 -3.45
CA GLU A 221 -5.57 -3.10 -2.54
C GLU A 221 -5.03 -1.68 -2.32
N ARG A 222 -3.70 -1.53 -2.30
CA ARG A 222 -3.02 -0.25 -2.06
C ARG A 222 -3.30 0.79 -3.14
N PHE A 223 -3.62 0.39 -4.38
CA PHE A 223 -3.89 1.37 -5.44
C PHE A 223 -5.09 2.26 -5.12
N MET A 224 -6.05 1.76 -4.34
CA MET A 224 -7.19 2.58 -3.91
C MET A 224 -6.80 3.71 -2.95
N LEU A 225 -5.61 3.67 -2.32
CA LEU A 225 -5.16 4.71 -1.39
C LEU A 225 -5.02 6.08 -2.05
N ASN A 226 -4.69 6.15 -3.34
CA ASN A 226 -4.61 7.40 -4.09
C ASN A 226 -5.94 8.18 -4.06
N ILE A 227 -7.07 7.49 -4.17
CA ILE A 227 -8.39 8.12 -4.28
C ILE A 227 -9.21 8.03 -3.00
N LEU A 228 -8.76 7.25 -2.04
CA LEU A 228 -9.50 7.00 -0.80
C LEU A 228 -9.89 8.28 -0.05
N PRO A 229 -9.01 9.28 0.14
CA PRO A 229 -9.39 10.53 0.77
C PRO A 229 -10.51 11.26 0.02
N PHE A 230 -10.50 11.24 -1.31
CA PHE A 230 -11.54 11.84 -2.15
C PHE A 230 -12.87 11.07 -2.03
N TYR A 231 -12.79 9.75 -1.99
CA TYR A 231 -13.96 8.90 -1.76
C TYR A 231 -14.61 9.22 -0.40
N LEU A 232 -13.82 9.36 0.67
CA LEU A 232 -14.31 9.74 2.00
C LEU A 232 -14.99 11.13 2.00
N ILE A 233 -14.44 12.11 1.27
CA ILE A 233 -15.10 13.42 1.09
C ILE A 233 -16.50 13.23 0.48
N LEU A 234 -16.60 12.43 -0.60
CA LEU A 234 -17.85 12.20 -1.32
C LEU A 234 -18.89 11.47 -0.46
N VAL A 235 -18.46 10.42 0.26
CA VAL A 235 -19.31 9.65 1.18
C VAL A 235 -19.93 10.57 2.23
N VAL A 236 -19.11 11.29 2.98
CA VAL A 236 -19.57 12.12 4.10
C VAL A 236 -20.43 13.29 3.60
N ALA A 237 -20.01 13.94 2.51
CA ALA A 237 -20.75 15.04 1.93
C ALA A 237 -22.09 14.60 1.32
N GLY A 238 -22.13 13.42 0.70
CA GLY A 238 -23.35 12.83 0.14
C GLY A 238 -24.34 12.41 1.21
N LEU A 239 -23.86 11.76 2.27
CA LEU A 239 -24.70 11.42 3.44
C LEU A 239 -25.26 12.67 4.13
N TYR A 240 -24.45 13.72 4.24
CA TYR A 240 -24.96 14.99 4.80
C TYR A 240 -26.03 15.63 3.89
N ASN A 241 -25.88 15.61 2.57
CA ASN A 241 -26.91 16.08 1.66
C ASN A 241 -28.20 15.27 1.77
N PHE A 242 -28.07 13.95 1.91
CA PHE A 242 -29.22 13.07 2.16
C PHE A 242 -29.93 13.45 3.46
N LYS A 243 -29.14 13.63 4.55
CA LYS A 243 -29.68 14.06 5.83
C LYS A 243 -30.49 15.35 5.75
N ARG A 244 -30.01 16.30 4.98
CA ARG A 244 -30.64 17.64 4.88
C ARG A 244 -31.88 17.66 4.02
N ASN A 245 -31.93 16.84 2.96
CA ASN A 245 -32.93 16.96 1.90
C ASN A 245 -33.92 15.78 1.84
N SER A 246 -33.82 14.80 2.74
CA SER A 246 -34.68 13.62 2.72
C SER A 246 -35.75 13.67 3.80
N ALA A 247 -37.02 13.66 3.41
CA ALA A 247 -38.14 13.55 4.33
C ALA A 247 -38.09 12.23 5.13
N ALA A 248 -37.64 11.13 4.51
CA ALA A 248 -37.45 9.85 5.17
C ALA A 248 -36.40 9.94 6.30
N TYR A 249 -35.29 10.70 6.10
CA TYR A 249 -34.29 10.91 7.14
C TYR A 249 -34.89 11.69 8.32
N ILE A 250 -35.66 12.75 8.03
CA ILE A 250 -36.28 13.59 9.08
C ILE A 250 -37.23 12.75 9.94
N LYS A 251 -37.99 11.83 9.30
CA LYS A 251 -38.89 10.92 9.99
C LYS A 251 -38.17 9.90 10.88
N HIS A 252 -36.96 9.48 10.50
CA HIS A 252 -36.19 8.43 11.19
C HIS A 252 -34.87 8.94 11.81
N GLN A 253 -34.84 10.16 12.35
CA GLN A 253 -33.62 10.77 12.91
C GLN A 253 -33.00 9.95 14.04
N THR A 254 -33.83 9.38 14.92
CA THR A 254 -33.37 8.55 16.04
C THR A 254 -32.65 7.31 15.54
N PHE A 255 -33.21 6.60 14.57
CA PHE A 255 -32.55 5.45 13.93
C PHE A 255 -31.20 5.83 13.29
N SER A 256 -31.17 6.95 12.58
CA SER A 256 -29.93 7.42 11.95
C SER A 256 -28.83 7.80 12.96
N ARG A 257 -29.20 8.31 14.14
CA ARG A 257 -28.25 8.55 15.24
C ARG A 257 -27.71 7.23 15.79
N TRP A 258 -28.54 6.23 15.96
CA TRP A 258 -28.12 4.89 16.40
C TRP A 258 -27.17 4.23 15.37
N VAL A 259 -27.41 4.38 14.07
CA VAL A 259 -26.52 3.89 13.01
C VAL A 259 -25.13 4.53 13.12
N VAL A 260 -25.05 5.85 13.32
CA VAL A 260 -23.75 6.54 13.49
C VAL A 260 -23.07 6.13 14.79
N LEU A 261 -23.81 6.02 15.89
CA LEU A 261 -23.27 5.61 17.19
C LEU A 261 -22.75 4.17 17.14
N SER A 262 -23.52 3.24 16.56
CA SER A 262 -23.09 1.85 16.41
C SER A 262 -21.82 1.73 15.55
N PHE A 263 -21.72 2.52 14.47
CA PHE A 263 -20.46 2.62 13.71
C PHE A 263 -19.30 3.08 14.59
N ALA A 264 -19.48 4.14 15.38
CA ALA A 264 -18.43 4.65 16.25
C ALA A 264 -17.99 3.61 17.31
N ILE A 265 -18.97 2.89 17.91
CA ILE A 265 -18.71 1.82 18.89
C ILE A 265 -17.86 0.70 18.28
N VAL A 266 -18.07 0.35 17.02
CA VAL A 266 -17.28 -0.69 16.34
C VAL A 266 -15.95 -0.13 15.81
N ASN A 267 -15.96 1.10 15.30
CA ASN A 267 -14.76 1.73 14.75
C ASN A 267 -13.64 1.93 15.81
N VAL A 268 -13.99 2.33 17.04
CA VAL A 268 -12.98 2.64 18.08
C VAL A 268 -12.16 1.41 18.49
N PRO A 269 -12.74 0.25 18.84
CA PRO A 269 -11.96 -0.94 19.13
C PRO A 269 -11.12 -1.40 17.93
N LEU A 270 -11.69 -1.36 16.72
CA LEU A 270 -10.94 -1.72 15.51
C LEU A 270 -9.79 -0.77 15.23
N LEU A 271 -9.97 0.53 15.48
CA LEU A 271 -8.90 1.53 15.38
C LEU A 271 -7.75 1.21 16.35
N LEU A 272 -8.06 0.89 17.60
CA LEU A 272 -7.05 0.51 18.60
C LEU A 272 -6.33 -0.78 18.18
N ILE A 273 -7.05 -1.80 17.75
CA ILE A 273 -6.47 -3.04 17.26
C ILE A 273 -5.58 -2.78 16.04
N ALA A 274 -6.07 -2.06 15.02
CA ALA A 274 -5.33 -1.79 13.80
C ALA A 274 -4.09 -0.92 14.05
N SER A 275 -4.17 0.07 14.96
CA SER A 275 -3.05 0.96 15.28
C SER A 275 -1.93 0.24 16.04
N THR A 276 -2.27 -0.79 16.83
CA THR A 276 -1.31 -1.62 17.57
C THR A 276 -0.94 -2.90 16.83
N ALA A 277 -1.64 -3.20 15.74
CA ALA A 277 -1.48 -4.43 15.00
C ALA A 277 -0.12 -4.54 14.31
N TYR A 278 0.49 -5.69 14.50
CA TYR A 278 1.73 -6.04 13.87
C TYR A 278 1.43 -7.01 12.70
N MET A 279 1.58 -6.54 11.48
CA MET A 279 1.42 -7.40 10.29
C MET A 279 2.75 -8.00 9.88
N ARG A 280 2.72 -9.23 9.39
CA ARG A 280 3.90 -10.03 9.04
C ARG A 280 4.88 -10.14 10.20
N ARG A 281 4.32 -10.33 11.38
CA ARG A 281 5.08 -10.46 12.63
C ARG A 281 6.23 -11.46 12.52
N PRO A 282 6.03 -12.70 11.97
CA PRO A 282 7.10 -13.66 11.88
C PRO A 282 8.31 -13.17 11.09
N GLN A 283 8.08 -12.48 9.97
CA GLN A 283 9.17 -11.97 9.12
C GLN A 283 9.90 -10.79 9.76
N VAL A 284 9.16 -9.87 10.38
CA VAL A 284 9.75 -8.66 10.95
C VAL A 284 10.46 -8.94 12.28
N GLU A 285 9.83 -9.69 13.19
CA GLU A 285 10.43 -10.03 14.48
C GLU A 285 11.64 -10.96 14.33
N SER A 286 11.66 -11.84 13.31
CA SER A 286 12.85 -12.62 13.00
C SER A 286 14.04 -11.74 12.65
N MET A 287 13.83 -10.70 11.85
CA MET A 287 14.90 -9.75 11.52
C MET A 287 15.30 -8.88 12.71
N LEU A 288 14.34 -8.48 13.56
CA LEU A 288 14.63 -7.77 14.81
C LEU A 288 15.37 -8.64 15.81
N PHE A 289 15.06 -9.93 15.88
CA PHE A 289 15.82 -10.88 16.66
C PHE A 289 17.27 -10.92 16.19
N LEU A 290 17.51 -11.12 14.88
CA LEU A 290 18.84 -11.13 14.30
C LEU A 290 19.59 -9.80 14.49
N SER A 291 18.88 -8.67 14.54
CA SER A 291 19.53 -7.35 14.71
C SER A 291 20.32 -7.22 16.01
N LYS A 292 20.03 -8.06 17.01
CA LYS A 292 20.80 -8.17 18.26
C LYS A 292 22.19 -8.74 18.02
N TYR A 293 22.35 -9.55 16.97
CA TYR A 293 23.59 -10.21 16.57
C TYR A 293 24.24 -9.56 15.33
N ARG A 294 23.90 -8.30 15.05
CA ARG A 294 24.28 -7.56 13.83
C ARG A 294 25.78 -7.55 13.56
N GLN A 295 26.63 -7.60 14.60
CA GLN A 295 28.10 -7.54 14.44
C GLN A 295 28.68 -8.90 14.03
N THR A 296 28.05 -9.99 14.44
CA THR A 296 28.53 -11.36 14.24
C THR A 296 27.88 -12.03 13.03
N VAL A 297 26.57 -11.81 12.83
CA VAL A 297 25.80 -12.46 11.77
C VAL A 297 25.94 -11.72 10.45
N LYS A 298 26.45 -12.39 9.42
CA LYS A 298 26.54 -11.87 8.04
C LYS A 298 25.62 -12.60 7.08
N SER A 299 25.26 -13.84 7.40
CA SER A 299 24.40 -14.65 6.54
C SER A 299 23.43 -15.51 7.33
N ILE A 300 22.32 -15.84 6.70
CA ILE A 300 21.29 -16.78 7.22
C ILE A 300 20.85 -17.73 6.12
N PHE A 301 20.42 -18.93 6.53
CA PHE A 301 19.77 -19.87 5.64
C PHE A 301 18.26 -19.85 5.91
N VAL A 302 17.46 -19.73 4.85
CA VAL A 302 16.00 -19.71 4.91
C VAL A 302 15.45 -20.91 4.18
N ASP A 303 14.84 -21.82 4.88
CA ASP A 303 14.10 -22.92 4.28
C ASP A 303 12.62 -22.54 4.10
N ASP A 304 12.22 -22.30 2.85
CA ASP A 304 10.86 -22.01 2.40
C ASP A 304 10.31 -23.18 1.56
N SER A 305 10.70 -24.40 1.84
CA SER A 305 10.24 -25.62 1.13
C SER A 305 8.78 -25.98 1.43
N GLY A 306 8.13 -25.25 2.35
CA GLY A 306 6.70 -25.35 2.61
C GLY A 306 5.83 -24.79 1.48
N LYS A 307 4.49 -25.00 1.56
CA LYS A 307 3.48 -24.58 0.58
C LYS A 307 3.35 -23.06 0.36
N SER A 308 4.31 -22.26 0.77
CA SER A 308 4.27 -20.80 0.72
C SER A 308 5.16 -20.29 -0.43
N SER A 309 4.69 -19.28 -1.15
CA SER A 309 5.52 -18.60 -2.15
C SER A 309 6.74 -17.95 -1.49
N SER A 310 7.93 -18.13 -2.06
CA SER A 310 9.19 -17.60 -1.55
C SER A 310 9.08 -16.10 -1.22
N LYS A 311 9.09 -15.79 0.07
CA LYS A 311 9.10 -14.42 0.56
C LYS A 311 10.41 -14.19 1.27
N SER A 312 11.26 -13.33 0.71
CA SER A 312 12.47 -12.89 1.40
C SER A 312 12.14 -12.18 2.70
N PHE A 313 12.96 -12.39 3.72
CA PHE A 313 12.88 -11.63 4.96
C PHE A 313 13.36 -10.19 4.71
N PRO A 314 12.68 -9.16 5.26
CA PRO A 314 13.04 -7.77 4.95
C PRO A 314 14.35 -7.36 5.67
N PRO A 315 15.50 -7.26 4.96
CA PRO A 315 16.81 -7.02 5.56
C PRO A 315 16.91 -5.64 6.24
N PHE A 316 16.02 -4.74 5.88
CA PHE A 316 15.93 -3.43 6.48
C PHE A 316 15.81 -3.45 8.02
N TYR A 317 15.09 -4.44 8.57
CA TYR A 317 14.93 -4.58 10.03
C TYR A 317 16.16 -5.14 10.71
N PHE A 318 17.04 -5.80 9.99
CA PHE A 318 18.35 -6.21 10.48
C PHE A 318 19.28 -4.99 10.64
N GLY A 319 19.15 -4.00 9.76
CA GLY A 319 19.89 -2.74 9.83
C GLY A 319 21.35 -2.83 9.39
N GLY A 320 21.70 -3.82 8.56
CA GLY A 320 23.03 -4.04 7.98
C GLY A 320 22.95 -4.87 6.70
N ARG A 321 24.08 -5.17 6.11
CA ARG A 321 24.17 -6.15 5.01
C ARG A 321 23.93 -7.54 5.58
N LEU A 322 23.05 -8.30 4.93
CA LEU A 322 22.69 -9.66 5.31
C LEU A 322 22.51 -10.51 4.05
N ILE A 323 23.28 -11.57 3.93
CA ILE A 323 23.12 -12.56 2.86
C ILE A 323 22.04 -13.54 3.28
N GLN A 324 21.04 -13.76 2.42
CA GLN A 324 19.96 -14.73 2.67
C GLN A 324 20.06 -15.86 1.63
N TYR A 325 20.45 -17.04 2.08
CA TYR A 325 20.39 -18.26 1.27
C TYR A 325 18.99 -18.83 1.38
N THR A 326 18.22 -18.88 0.30
CA THR A 326 16.84 -19.37 0.33
C THR A 326 16.71 -20.68 -0.43
N TYR A 327 16.21 -21.70 0.24
CA TYR A 327 15.86 -23.00 -0.32
C TYR A 327 14.35 -23.10 -0.52
N ASN A 328 13.93 -23.46 -1.74
CA ASN A 328 12.53 -23.69 -2.08
C ASN A 328 12.38 -24.93 -2.96
N LYS A 329 11.77 -25.98 -2.42
CA LYS A 329 11.57 -27.26 -3.08
C LYS A 329 10.53 -27.22 -4.22
N GLN A 330 9.67 -26.18 -4.28
CA GLN A 330 8.55 -26.14 -5.21
C GLN A 330 8.90 -25.61 -6.61
N SER A 331 10.08 -25.04 -6.80
CA SER A 331 10.42 -24.42 -8.09
C SER A 331 10.89 -25.42 -9.16
N GLU A 332 11.38 -26.61 -8.76
CA GLU A 332 11.69 -27.71 -9.68
C GLU A 332 11.74 -29.04 -8.91
N PRO A 333 11.07 -30.12 -9.38
CA PRO A 333 10.95 -31.38 -8.64
C PRO A 333 12.26 -32.12 -8.39
N ASP A 334 13.32 -31.86 -9.16
CA ASP A 334 14.58 -32.61 -9.13
C ASP A 334 15.83 -31.79 -8.76
N SER A 335 15.70 -30.49 -8.47
CA SER A 335 16.85 -29.66 -8.16
C SER A 335 16.63 -28.83 -6.88
N SER A 336 17.52 -29.05 -5.90
CA SER A 336 17.62 -28.17 -4.73
C SER A 336 18.27 -26.85 -5.14
N ILE A 337 17.47 -25.82 -5.44
CA ILE A 337 17.98 -24.51 -5.79
C ILE A 337 18.12 -23.69 -4.51
N ILE A 338 19.36 -23.35 -4.16
CA ILE A 338 19.65 -22.36 -3.15
C ILE A 338 19.81 -21.01 -3.87
N LYS A 339 18.88 -20.09 -3.65
CA LYS A 339 18.95 -18.72 -4.17
C LYS A 339 19.63 -17.83 -3.14
N CYS A 340 20.76 -17.25 -3.54
CA CYS A 340 21.45 -16.26 -2.72
C CYS A 340 20.96 -14.85 -3.08
N TYR A 341 20.52 -14.09 -2.08
CA TYR A 341 20.16 -12.68 -2.24
C TYR A 341 21.12 -11.83 -1.40
N GLU A 342 22.03 -11.13 -2.03
CA GLU A 342 22.79 -10.07 -1.36
C GLU A 342 21.96 -8.78 -1.27
N THR A 343 21.98 -8.15 -0.11
CA THR A 343 21.30 -6.87 0.08
C THR A 343 22.00 -5.78 -0.74
N GLY A 344 21.37 -5.35 -1.81
CA GLY A 344 21.82 -4.23 -2.64
C GLY A 344 22.14 -4.55 -4.09
N GLU A 345 22.32 -5.82 -4.45
CA GLU A 345 22.45 -6.24 -5.85
C GLU A 345 21.66 -7.53 -6.06
N SER A 346 20.83 -7.55 -7.10
CA SER A 346 20.03 -8.71 -7.51
C SER A 346 20.88 -9.75 -8.26
N ASP A 347 22.03 -10.10 -7.74
CA ASP A 347 22.81 -11.19 -8.32
C ASP A 347 22.25 -12.51 -7.82
N VAL A 348 21.31 -13.07 -8.60
CA VAL A 348 20.73 -14.38 -8.37
C VAL A 348 21.73 -15.43 -8.84
N ARG A 349 22.65 -15.81 -7.98
CA ARG A 349 23.48 -17.02 -8.22
C ARG A 349 22.64 -18.24 -7.86
N SER A 350 22.15 -18.94 -8.85
CA SER A 350 21.56 -20.27 -8.67
C SER A 350 22.71 -21.26 -8.40
N LEU A 351 22.75 -21.81 -7.18
CA LEU A 351 23.79 -22.74 -6.75
C LEU A 351 23.17 -24.12 -6.53
N PHE A 352 23.64 -25.06 -7.33
CA PHE A 352 23.25 -26.45 -7.28
C PHE A 352 24.29 -27.22 -6.45
N SER A 353 23.98 -27.73 -5.32
CA SER A 353 24.38 -28.97 -4.65
C SER A 353 24.47 -28.86 -3.12
N ARG A 354 24.33 -30.00 -2.44
CA ARG A 354 24.58 -30.17 -0.99
C ARG A 354 25.98 -29.70 -0.56
N ASN A 355 26.93 -29.64 -1.49
CA ASN A 355 28.32 -29.29 -1.23
C ASN A 355 28.60 -27.77 -1.32
N TYR A 356 27.58 -26.94 -1.50
CA TYR A 356 27.77 -25.49 -1.69
C TYR A 356 28.49 -24.79 -0.53
N PHE A 357 28.19 -25.21 0.70
CA PHE A 357 28.79 -24.64 1.88
C PHE A 357 30.16 -25.25 2.21
N VAL A 358 30.53 -26.34 1.56
CA VAL A 358 31.84 -27.01 1.76
C VAL A 358 32.94 -26.16 1.14
N GLY A 359 33.86 -25.65 1.95
CA GLY A 359 34.96 -24.78 1.51
C GLY A 359 34.66 -23.28 1.50
N MET A 360 33.47 -22.84 1.94
CA MET A 360 33.21 -21.42 2.20
C MET A 360 34.03 -20.92 3.39
N SER A 361 34.40 -19.64 3.35
CA SER A 361 34.96 -18.98 4.52
C SER A 361 33.94 -18.91 5.64
N ASP A 362 34.35 -19.10 6.90
CA ASP A 362 33.48 -19.05 8.09
C ASP A 362 32.61 -17.78 8.15
N THR A 363 33.11 -16.70 7.55
CA THR A 363 32.36 -15.42 7.51
C THR A 363 31.15 -15.42 6.58
N LEU A 364 31.03 -16.38 5.66
CA LEU A 364 29.94 -16.53 4.70
C LEU A 364 29.00 -17.68 5.07
N LEU A 365 29.38 -18.53 6.01
CA LEU A 365 28.52 -19.60 6.50
C LEU A 365 27.31 -19.02 7.24
N PRO A 366 26.11 -19.56 7.02
CA PRO A 366 24.91 -19.15 7.75
C PRO A 366 25.06 -19.38 9.25
N SER A 367 24.92 -18.32 10.04
CA SER A 367 24.93 -18.43 11.51
C SER A 367 23.57 -18.86 12.08
N PHE A 368 22.50 -18.66 11.34
CA PHE A 368 21.15 -19.06 11.70
C PHE A 368 20.41 -19.69 10.53
N VAL A 369 19.53 -20.63 10.86
CA VAL A 369 18.59 -21.27 9.92
C VAL A 369 17.16 -20.89 10.31
N PHE A 370 16.41 -20.42 9.32
CA PHE A 370 15.00 -20.05 9.47
C PHE A 370 14.12 -21.03 8.71
N PHE A 371 13.30 -21.80 9.41
CA PHE A 371 12.27 -22.62 8.80
C PHE A 371 10.97 -21.85 8.75
N TYR A 372 10.49 -21.58 7.54
CA TYR A 372 9.25 -20.85 7.30
C TYR A 372 8.07 -21.84 7.23
N GLY A 373 7.19 -21.79 8.24
CA GLY A 373 6.06 -22.72 8.39
C GLY A 373 6.40 -23.98 9.18
N ASP A 374 5.35 -24.64 9.65
CA ASP A 374 5.39 -25.86 10.47
C ASP A 374 5.20 -27.16 9.66
N TYR A 375 4.96 -27.03 8.35
CA TYR A 375 4.76 -28.18 7.46
C TYR A 375 6.04 -29.04 7.39
N ASP A 376 5.93 -30.33 7.69
CA ASP A 376 7.02 -31.32 7.67
C ASP A 376 8.32 -30.82 8.35
N LEU A 377 8.17 -30.00 9.41
CA LEU A 377 9.30 -29.33 10.07
C LEU A 377 10.38 -30.32 10.51
N GLN A 378 10.00 -31.49 11.03
CA GLN A 378 10.94 -32.49 11.49
C GLN A 378 11.81 -33.03 10.34
N GLN A 379 11.20 -33.42 9.19
CA GLN A 379 11.94 -33.91 8.04
C GLN A 379 12.86 -32.82 7.43
N ARG A 380 12.38 -31.57 7.43
CA ARG A 380 13.16 -30.43 6.96
C ARG A 380 14.34 -30.13 7.89
N THR A 381 14.13 -30.24 9.19
CA THR A 381 15.22 -30.08 10.19
C THR A 381 16.26 -31.18 10.04
N GLU A 382 15.85 -32.45 9.91
CA GLU A 382 16.74 -33.58 9.68
C GLU A 382 17.55 -33.41 8.38
N ALA A 383 16.92 -32.94 7.30
CA ALA A 383 17.61 -32.67 6.03
C ALA A 383 18.65 -31.54 6.14
N VAL A 384 18.35 -30.50 6.90
CA VAL A 384 19.27 -29.38 7.14
C VAL A 384 20.37 -29.74 8.12
N GLN A 385 20.11 -30.62 9.10
CA GLN A 385 21.14 -31.17 10.00
C GLN A 385 22.22 -31.94 9.27
N GLN A 386 21.92 -32.54 8.09
CA GLN A 386 22.95 -33.16 7.25
C GLN A 386 23.95 -32.13 6.70
N ILE A 387 23.55 -30.85 6.60
CA ILE A 387 24.39 -29.74 6.14
C ILE A 387 25.06 -29.04 7.34
N PHE A 388 24.28 -28.83 8.42
CA PHE A 388 24.72 -28.19 9.66
C PHE A 388 24.50 -29.14 10.84
N PRO A 389 25.48 -29.98 11.20
CA PRO A 389 25.33 -31.02 12.25
C PRO A 389 24.95 -30.43 13.61
N ASP A 390 25.49 -29.26 13.96
CA ASP A 390 25.33 -28.62 15.28
C ASP A 390 24.08 -27.72 15.36
N LEU A 391 23.04 -28.03 14.57
CA LEU A 391 21.82 -27.24 14.51
C LEU A 391 21.05 -27.31 15.84
N THR A 392 20.94 -26.15 16.53
CA THR A 392 20.26 -26.02 17.82
C THR A 392 19.04 -25.13 17.72
N TYR A 393 17.91 -25.54 18.32
CA TYR A 393 16.70 -24.74 18.36
C TYR A 393 16.85 -23.52 19.26
N VAL A 394 16.52 -22.32 18.76
CA VAL A 394 16.60 -21.05 19.49
C VAL A 394 15.24 -20.56 19.91
N THR A 395 14.34 -20.33 18.94
CA THR A 395 13.03 -19.74 19.22
C THR A 395 12.03 -19.93 18.08
N LYS A 396 10.74 -19.76 18.42
CA LYS A 396 9.63 -19.74 17.46
C LYS A 396 8.93 -18.38 17.49
N ILE A 397 8.75 -17.77 16.33
CA ILE A 397 8.00 -16.53 16.20
C ILE A 397 6.66 -16.83 15.52
N SER A 398 5.58 -16.71 16.29
CA SER A 398 4.22 -17.00 15.82
C SER A 398 3.58 -15.79 15.16
N PRO A 399 2.64 -16.01 14.19
CA PRO A 399 1.88 -14.95 13.57
C PRO A 399 1.05 -14.15 14.58
N SER A 400 0.88 -12.86 14.33
CA SER A 400 0.03 -11.99 15.13
C SER A 400 -1.47 -12.35 14.94
N LEU A 401 -2.32 -11.84 15.82
CA LEU A 401 -3.78 -12.00 15.68
C LEU A 401 -4.24 -11.44 14.32
N CYS A 402 -3.71 -10.30 13.89
CA CYS A 402 -4.03 -9.73 12.60
C CYS A 402 -3.58 -10.60 11.42
N ASP A 403 -2.40 -11.20 11.50
CA ASP A 403 -1.93 -12.14 10.47
C ASP A 403 -2.89 -13.33 10.32
N ARG A 404 -3.39 -13.87 11.45
CA ARG A 404 -4.38 -14.97 11.46
C ARG A 404 -5.73 -14.56 10.88
N VAL A 405 -6.23 -13.39 11.25
CA VAL A 405 -7.49 -12.85 10.71
C VAL A 405 -7.38 -12.63 9.21
N ILE A 406 -6.29 -12.03 8.74
CA ILE A 406 -6.08 -11.81 7.30
C ILE A 406 -5.99 -13.14 6.56
N GLN A 407 -5.28 -14.13 7.10
CA GLN A 407 -5.19 -15.47 6.53
C GLN A 407 -6.55 -16.16 6.44
N TYR A 408 -7.43 -15.96 7.43
CA TYR A 408 -8.78 -16.52 7.41
C TYR A 408 -9.60 -15.98 6.22
N PHE A 409 -9.51 -14.67 5.94
CA PHE A 409 -10.22 -14.05 4.81
C PHE A 409 -9.50 -14.20 3.47
N ASN A 410 -8.18 -14.28 3.48
CA ASN A 410 -7.36 -14.43 2.27
C ASN A 410 -6.35 -15.56 2.47
N LYS A 411 -6.74 -16.76 2.06
CA LYS A 411 -5.92 -17.98 2.18
C LYS A 411 -4.59 -17.93 1.43
N SER A 412 -4.47 -17.05 0.42
CA SER A 412 -3.21 -16.86 -0.32
C SER A 412 -2.20 -15.94 0.40
N ASN A 413 -2.63 -15.21 1.42
CA ASN A 413 -1.74 -14.36 2.22
C ASN A 413 -1.23 -15.12 3.46
N LEU A 414 -0.45 -16.17 3.21
CA LEU A 414 0.14 -16.98 4.26
C LEU A 414 1.24 -16.19 4.98
N ASN A 415 1.14 -16.12 6.32
CA ASN A 415 2.18 -15.65 7.21
C ASN A 415 2.41 -16.71 8.31
N PRO A 416 2.97 -17.88 7.95
CA PRO A 416 3.17 -18.96 8.89
C PRO A 416 4.22 -18.60 9.96
N PRO A 417 4.31 -19.39 11.05
CA PRO A 417 5.35 -19.19 12.05
C PRO A 417 6.74 -19.40 11.45
N VAL A 418 7.74 -18.74 12.04
CA VAL A 418 9.15 -18.93 11.71
C VAL A 418 9.84 -19.59 12.90
N TYR A 419 10.54 -20.69 12.65
CA TYR A 419 11.37 -21.38 13.61
C TYR A 419 12.83 -21.02 13.34
N ILE A 420 13.53 -20.57 14.36
CA ILE A 420 14.91 -20.10 14.28
C ILE A 420 15.81 -21.10 14.99
N TYR A 421 16.82 -21.54 14.28
CA TYR A 421 17.88 -22.44 14.78
C TYR A 421 19.24 -21.75 14.62
N SER A 422 20.17 -22.02 15.52
CA SER A 422 21.58 -21.63 15.42
C SER A 422 22.37 -22.75 14.75
N THR A 423 23.35 -22.40 13.93
CA THR A 423 24.28 -23.36 13.30
C THR A 423 25.58 -23.51 14.10
N ALA A 424 25.89 -22.57 15.03
CA ALA A 424 26.97 -22.71 15.98
C ALA A 424 26.38 -23.42 17.21
N GLY A 425 26.89 -24.58 17.55
CA GLY A 425 26.68 -25.15 18.87
C GLY A 425 27.09 -24.13 19.93
N ASP A 426 26.31 -24.05 21.03
CA ASP A 426 26.52 -23.13 22.16
C ASP A 426 27.96 -23.00 22.60
#